data_835807a26a9f177e5b4d291159eae6b4
#
_entry.id   835807a26a9f177e5b4d291159eae6b4
#
_cell.length_a   1.000
_cell.length_b   1.000
_cell.length_c   1.000
_cell.angle_alpha   90.00
_cell.angle_beta   90.00
_cell.angle_gamma   90.00
#
_symmetry.space_group_name_H-M   'P 1'
#
loop_
_entity.id
_entity.type
_entity.pdbx_description
1 polymer ?
#
loop_
_entity_poly.entity_id
_entity_poly.type
_entity_poly.pdbx_seq_one_letter_code
_entity_poly.pdbx_strand_id
1 'polypeptide(L)'
;FDIGETVRFGYFSQEGLKFRDDQKVIDIITDIADYIDLGGGKHMTASQFLNYFLFSPEQQHNYVYKLSGGEKRKLYLCTVLMKNPNFLVLDEPTNDLDIQTLQILEEYLQDFPGCVIVVSHDRYFMDKVVDHLLVFKGEGEIQDFPGNYTQFRDFQKMKSKEEEQQKPTKNSSPTANEPKKDYRNNTKRKMSFKEKREYEQLSDKIAQLEEEKQQLEEELCSGNLSVDELTEKSKRLPILKDELDELELRWLELAELA
;
A
#
# COMPACT_ATOMS: atom_id res chain seq x y z
N PHE A 1 12.42 10.45 21.88
CA PHE A 1 11.77 9.14 22.05
C PHE A 1 12.63 8.28 22.95
N ASP A 2 12.04 7.74 24.01
CA ASP A 2 12.71 6.76 24.85
C ASP A 2 12.31 5.37 24.35
N ILE A 3 13.29 4.62 23.85
CA ILE A 3 13.08 3.26 23.35
C ILE A 3 13.33 2.30 24.52
N GLY A 4 12.34 1.46 24.82
CA GLY A 4 12.49 0.45 25.86
C GLY A 4 13.60 -0.56 25.52
N GLU A 5 14.34 -1.05 26.52
CA GLU A 5 15.48 -1.96 26.37
C GLU A 5 15.13 -3.29 25.65
N THR A 6 13.86 -3.71 25.72
CA THR A 6 13.36 -4.94 25.09
C THR A 6 12.92 -4.77 23.65
N VAL A 7 12.85 -3.52 23.14
CA VAL A 7 12.36 -3.23 21.79
C VAL A 7 13.49 -3.45 20.78
N ARG A 8 13.25 -4.35 19.83
CA ARG A 8 14.11 -4.62 18.69
C ARG A 8 13.43 -4.13 17.43
N PHE A 9 13.93 -3.01 16.88
CA PHE A 9 13.40 -2.43 15.66
C PHE A 9 13.89 -3.15 14.41
N GLY A 10 12.94 -3.46 13.51
CA GLY A 10 13.19 -3.73 12.11
C GLY A 10 12.61 -2.58 11.29
N TYR A 11 13.40 -1.97 10.42
CA TYR A 11 12.93 -0.93 9.52
C TYR A 11 13.29 -1.29 8.08
N PHE A 12 12.28 -1.46 7.25
CA PHE A 12 12.39 -1.67 5.83
C PHE A 12 12.01 -0.37 5.12
N SER A 13 13.01 0.36 4.64
CA SER A 13 12.84 1.67 4.02
C SER A 13 12.74 1.57 2.49
N GLN A 14 12.15 2.57 1.88
CA GLN A 14 12.07 2.68 0.43
C GLN A 14 13.46 2.82 -0.23
N GLU A 15 14.42 3.48 0.43
CA GLU A 15 15.77 3.67 -0.12
C GLU A 15 16.58 2.38 -0.24
N GLY A 16 16.23 1.34 0.52
CA GLY A 16 16.93 0.06 0.53
C GLY A 16 18.27 0.08 1.26
N LEU A 17 18.98 -1.04 1.21
CA LEU A 17 20.32 -1.22 1.75
C LEU A 17 21.34 -1.36 0.62
N LYS A 18 22.49 -0.70 0.75
CA LYS A 18 23.62 -0.90 -0.15
C LYS A 18 24.42 -2.10 0.34
N PHE A 19 24.36 -3.18 -0.41
CA PHE A 19 25.18 -4.36 -0.16
C PHE A 19 26.57 -4.21 -0.77
N ARG A 20 27.51 -4.94 -0.19
CA ARG A 20 28.82 -5.13 -0.82
C ARG A 20 28.69 -6.18 -1.93
N ASP A 21 29.10 -5.83 -3.11
CA ASP A 21 28.94 -6.66 -4.32
C ASP A 21 29.78 -7.96 -4.26
N ASP A 22 30.83 -8.00 -3.45
CA ASP A 22 31.75 -9.11 -3.27
C ASP A 22 31.28 -10.17 -2.26
N GLN A 23 30.15 -9.97 -1.60
CA GLN A 23 29.57 -10.93 -0.66
C GLN A 23 28.61 -11.89 -1.34
N LYS A 24 28.50 -13.12 -0.81
CA LYS A 24 27.43 -14.04 -1.18
C LYS A 24 26.15 -13.74 -0.43
N VAL A 25 25.03 -14.10 -1.01
CA VAL A 25 23.70 -13.92 -0.42
C VAL A 25 23.61 -14.58 0.97
N ILE A 26 24.07 -15.82 1.08
CA ILE A 26 24.03 -16.58 2.34
C ILE A 26 24.90 -15.94 3.41
N ASP A 27 26.09 -15.45 3.05
CA ASP A 27 27.03 -14.86 4.01
C ASP A 27 26.43 -13.61 4.67
N ILE A 28 25.70 -12.79 3.91
CA ILE A 28 25.02 -11.58 4.44
C ILE A 28 24.01 -11.94 5.53
N ILE A 29 23.27 -13.03 5.36
CA ILE A 29 22.26 -13.45 6.32
C ILE A 29 22.93 -14.13 7.52
N THR A 30 23.93 -14.97 7.32
CA THR A 30 24.67 -15.64 8.41
C THR A 30 25.48 -14.64 9.24
N ASP A 31 25.97 -13.55 8.65
CA ASP A 31 26.63 -12.46 9.39
C ASP A 31 25.68 -11.78 10.40
N ILE A 32 24.36 -11.88 10.19
CA ILE A 32 23.33 -11.34 11.10
C ILE A 32 23.00 -12.37 12.19
N ALA A 33 22.64 -13.59 11.78
CA ALA A 33 22.32 -14.69 12.67
C ALA A 33 22.38 -16.03 11.92
N ASP A 34 22.75 -17.11 12.61
CA ASP A 34 22.74 -18.46 12.04
C ASP A 34 21.31 -19.02 11.91
N TYR A 35 20.39 -18.57 12.76
CA TYR A 35 18.99 -18.99 12.78
C TYR A 35 18.07 -17.86 13.23
N ILE A 36 16.82 -17.93 12.82
CA ILE A 36 15.72 -17.05 13.27
C ILE A 36 14.75 -17.86 14.11
N ASP A 37 14.24 -17.25 15.19
CA ASP A 37 13.17 -17.79 16.01
C ASP A 37 11.83 -17.21 15.52
N LEU A 38 10.95 -18.10 15.05
CA LEU A 38 9.60 -17.73 14.57
C LEU A 38 8.56 -17.78 15.69
N GLY A 39 8.97 -17.98 16.94
CA GLY A 39 8.07 -18.20 18.06
C GLY A 39 7.59 -19.66 18.16
N GLY A 40 7.00 -20.01 19.33
CA GLY A 40 6.47 -21.36 19.55
C GLY A 40 7.50 -22.48 19.50
N GLY A 41 8.81 -22.18 19.63
CA GLY A 41 9.92 -23.15 19.54
C GLY A 41 10.28 -23.54 18.10
N LYS A 42 9.79 -22.85 17.10
CA LYS A 42 10.13 -23.06 15.69
C LYS A 42 11.35 -22.20 15.34
N HIS A 43 12.44 -22.85 14.94
CA HIS A 43 13.66 -22.19 14.48
C HIS A 43 13.89 -22.51 13.01
N MET A 44 14.37 -21.54 12.26
CA MET A 44 14.79 -21.69 10.87
C MET A 44 16.25 -21.28 10.74
N THR A 45 17.07 -22.09 10.07
CA THR A 45 18.44 -21.69 9.73
C THR A 45 18.43 -20.58 8.67
N ALA A 46 19.52 -19.83 8.55
CA ALA A 46 19.67 -18.79 7.52
C ALA A 46 19.35 -19.30 6.11
N SER A 47 19.82 -20.51 5.77
CA SER A 47 19.55 -21.12 4.45
C SER A 47 18.08 -21.51 4.28
N GLN A 48 17.43 -22.07 5.31
CA GLN A 48 15.98 -22.37 5.27
C GLN A 48 15.15 -21.11 5.15
N PHE A 49 15.53 -20.05 5.87
CA PHE A 49 14.86 -18.76 5.79
C PHE A 49 14.98 -18.10 4.41
N LEU A 50 16.17 -18.13 3.81
CA LEU A 50 16.34 -17.68 2.43
C LEU A 50 15.51 -18.51 1.43
N ASN A 51 15.45 -19.84 1.63
CA ASN A 51 14.63 -20.70 0.79
C ASN A 51 13.13 -20.42 0.97
N TYR A 52 12.68 -20.10 2.17
CA TYR A 52 11.32 -19.65 2.46
C TYR A 52 10.97 -18.39 1.67
N PHE A 53 11.92 -17.44 1.54
CA PHE A 53 11.80 -16.27 0.69
C PHE A 53 12.24 -16.50 -0.78
N LEU A 54 12.14 -17.73 -1.28
CA LEU A 54 12.37 -18.11 -2.67
C LEU A 54 13.78 -17.83 -3.21
N PHE A 55 14.80 -17.85 -2.35
CA PHE A 55 16.17 -17.95 -2.82
C PHE A 55 16.56 -19.42 -2.94
N SER A 56 16.71 -19.91 -4.18
CA SER A 56 17.17 -21.28 -4.40
C SER A 56 18.57 -21.52 -3.80
N PRO A 57 18.94 -22.78 -3.47
CA PRO A 57 20.27 -23.09 -2.96
C PRO A 57 21.41 -22.55 -3.82
N GLU A 58 21.24 -22.54 -5.13
CA GLU A 58 22.21 -21.98 -6.07
C GLU A 58 22.31 -20.46 -5.93
N GLN A 59 21.17 -19.77 -5.85
CA GLN A 59 21.12 -18.31 -5.66
C GLN A 59 21.72 -17.88 -4.32
N GLN A 60 21.55 -18.66 -3.26
CA GLN A 60 22.12 -18.38 -1.95
C GLN A 60 23.66 -18.32 -1.97
N HIS A 61 24.30 -19.10 -2.85
CA HIS A 61 25.76 -19.12 -3.00
C HIS A 61 26.27 -18.15 -4.09
N ASN A 62 25.36 -17.43 -4.80
CA ASN A 62 25.73 -16.41 -5.74
C ASN A 62 26.18 -15.11 -5.03
N TYR A 63 27.01 -14.35 -5.73
CA TYR A 63 27.40 -13.01 -5.30
C TYR A 63 26.26 -12.01 -5.53
N VAL A 64 26.17 -11.01 -4.66
CA VAL A 64 25.13 -9.96 -4.70
C VAL A 64 25.09 -9.17 -6.01
N TYR A 65 26.25 -8.97 -6.66
CA TYR A 65 26.29 -8.27 -7.95
C TYR A 65 25.53 -8.99 -9.07
N LYS A 66 25.28 -10.30 -8.92
CA LYS A 66 24.50 -11.09 -9.90
C LYS A 66 22.98 -10.99 -9.69
N LEU A 67 22.54 -10.44 -8.58
CA LEU A 67 21.13 -10.31 -8.26
C LEU A 67 20.51 -9.15 -9.04
N SER A 68 19.27 -9.36 -9.51
CA SER A 68 18.41 -8.30 -10.03
C SER A 68 18.03 -7.29 -8.93
N GLY A 69 17.46 -6.15 -9.33
CA GLY A 69 16.98 -5.14 -8.37
C GLY A 69 15.96 -5.69 -7.38
N GLY A 70 14.95 -6.42 -7.87
CA GLY A 70 13.93 -7.06 -7.02
C GLY A 70 14.52 -8.11 -6.09
N GLU A 71 15.48 -8.94 -6.53
CA GLU A 71 16.16 -9.90 -5.66
C GLU A 71 17.01 -9.20 -4.59
N LYS A 72 17.66 -8.08 -4.90
CA LYS A 72 18.36 -7.25 -3.90
C LYS A 72 17.38 -6.67 -2.89
N ARG A 73 16.21 -6.25 -3.33
CA ARG A 73 15.13 -5.73 -2.48
C ARG A 73 14.60 -6.82 -1.53
N LYS A 74 14.37 -8.01 -2.08
CA LYS A 74 13.99 -9.20 -1.32
C LYS A 74 15.06 -9.61 -0.30
N LEU A 75 16.33 -9.58 -0.69
CA LEU A 75 17.46 -9.83 0.22
C LEU A 75 17.50 -8.81 1.37
N TYR A 76 17.26 -7.53 1.06
CA TYR A 76 17.18 -6.49 2.08
C TYR A 76 16.06 -6.77 3.08
N LEU A 77 14.88 -7.16 2.61
CA LEU A 77 13.79 -7.59 3.48
C LEU A 77 14.24 -8.74 4.40
N CYS A 78 14.88 -9.77 3.84
CA CYS A 78 15.40 -10.89 4.62
C CYS A 78 16.41 -10.43 5.70
N THR A 79 17.27 -9.43 5.42
CA THR A 79 18.20 -8.90 6.42
C THR A 79 17.52 -8.19 7.57
N VAL A 80 16.39 -7.49 7.28
CA VAL A 80 15.60 -6.81 8.31
C VAL A 80 14.91 -7.83 9.22
N LEU A 81 14.28 -8.84 8.62
CA LEU A 81 13.53 -9.87 9.37
C LEU A 81 14.47 -10.80 10.16
N MET A 82 15.65 -11.13 9.62
CA MET A 82 16.63 -12.02 10.27
C MET A 82 17.15 -11.44 11.59
N LYS A 83 17.11 -10.12 11.78
CA LYS A 83 17.42 -9.48 13.08
C LYS A 83 16.43 -9.83 14.18
N ASN A 84 15.39 -10.59 13.85
CA ASN A 84 14.32 -11.00 14.75
C ASN A 84 13.70 -9.80 15.51
N PRO A 85 13.18 -8.79 14.79
CA PRO A 85 12.55 -7.63 15.41
C PRO A 85 11.27 -8.05 16.15
N ASN A 86 10.87 -7.27 17.15
CA ASN A 86 9.54 -7.34 17.75
C ASN A 86 8.71 -6.07 17.52
N PHE A 87 9.32 -5.10 16.83
CA PHE A 87 8.66 -3.90 16.31
C PHE A 87 9.14 -3.68 14.87
N LEU A 88 8.27 -3.91 13.91
CA LEU A 88 8.59 -3.89 12.48
C LEU A 88 7.89 -2.71 11.81
N VAL A 89 8.66 -1.91 11.08
CA VAL A 89 8.13 -0.83 10.24
C VAL A 89 8.46 -1.15 8.79
N LEU A 90 7.44 -1.22 7.97
CA LEU A 90 7.52 -1.49 6.53
C LEU A 90 7.05 -0.26 5.75
N ASP A 91 7.96 0.36 5.01
CA ASP A 91 7.69 1.52 4.19
C ASP A 91 7.66 1.11 2.72
N GLU A 92 6.46 1.11 2.12
CA GLU A 92 6.15 0.66 0.76
C GLU A 92 6.78 -0.71 0.42
N PRO A 93 6.47 -1.76 1.21
CA PRO A 93 7.08 -3.08 1.00
C PRO A 93 6.61 -3.74 -0.30
N THR A 94 5.49 -3.31 -0.86
CA THR A 94 4.91 -3.85 -2.09
C THR A 94 5.63 -3.38 -3.35
N ASN A 95 6.38 -2.28 -3.25
CA ASN A 95 7.19 -1.80 -4.36
C ASN A 95 8.41 -2.72 -4.57
N ASP A 96 8.68 -3.06 -5.81
CA ASP A 96 9.87 -3.84 -6.24
C ASP A 96 9.93 -5.30 -5.74
N LEU A 97 8.89 -5.83 -5.08
CA LEU A 97 8.77 -7.24 -4.74
C LEU A 97 7.84 -7.96 -5.73
N ASP A 98 8.20 -9.20 -6.09
CA ASP A 98 7.34 -10.05 -6.89
C ASP A 98 6.13 -10.57 -6.07
N ILE A 99 5.05 -10.94 -6.75
CA ILE A 99 3.79 -11.38 -6.14
C ILE A 99 3.99 -12.56 -5.19
N GLN A 100 4.88 -13.51 -5.54
CA GLN A 100 5.14 -14.68 -4.71
C GLN A 100 5.85 -14.30 -3.41
N THR A 101 6.82 -13.38 -3.50
CA THR A 101 7.50 -12.83 -2.31
C THR A 101 6.52 -12.06 -1.41
N LEU A 102 5.58 -11.31 -2.00
CA LEU A 102 4.55 -10.60 -1.24
C LEU A 102 3.63 -11.56 -0.50
N GLN A 103 3.20 -12.64 -1.12
CA GLN A 103 2.40 -13.67 -0.45
C GLN A 103 3.12 -14.30 0.75
N ILE A 104 4.40 -14.58 0.60
CA ILE A 104 5.24 -15.09 1.71
C ILE A 104 5.37 -14.06 2.82
N LEU A 105 5.54 -12.78 2.47
CA LEU A 105 5.59 -11.71 3.45
C LEU A 105 4.26 -11.56 4.19
N GLU A 106 3.12 -11.64 3.50
CA GLU A 106 1.79 -11.65 4.10
C GLU A 106 1.63 -12.78 5.12
N GLU A 107 2.00 -14.01 4.74
CA GLU A 107 1.97 -15.18 5.64
C GLU A 107 2.89 -14.99 6.87
N TYR A 108 4.10 -14.48 6.64
CA TYR A 108 5.04 -14.20 7.72
C TYR A 108 4.50 -13.16 8.71
N LEU A 109 3.85 -12.11 8.20
CA LEU A 109 3.31 -11.02 9.02
C LEU A 109 2.06 -11.44 9.81
N GLN A 110 1.25 -12.39 9.32
CA GLN A 110 0.10 -12.94 10.05
C GLN A 110 0.53 -13.68 11.32
N ASP A 111 1.66 -14.38 11.27
CA ASP A 111 2.21 -15.12 12.41
C ASP A 111 3.22 -14.30 13.23
N PHE A 112 3.45 -13.03 12.86
CA PHE A 112 4.47 -12.21 13.50
C PHE A 112 4.11 -11.85 14.94
N PRO A 113 4.93 -12.21 15.95
CA PRO A 113 4.58 -12.06 17.36
C PRO A 113 4.83 -10.65 17.92
N GLY A 114 4.87 -9.63 17.09
CA GLY A 114 5.23 -8.27 17.44
C GLY A 114 4.28 -7.22 16.89
N CYS A 115 4.64 -5.96 17.07
CA CYS A 115 3.94 -4.84 16.48
C CYS A 115 4.44 -4.60 15.04
N VAL A 116 3.51 -4.42 14.09
CA VAL A 116 3.81 -4.10 12.70
C VAL A 116 3.18 -2.76 12.34
N ILE A 117 3.96 -1.86 11.78
CA ILE A 117 3.47 -0.63 11.14
C ILE A 117 3.78 -0.75 9.66
N VAL A 118 2.75 -0.59 8.85
CA VAL A 118 2.86 -0.64 7.38
C VAL A 118 2.44 0.70 6.80
N VAL A 119 3.26 1.24 5.92
CA VAL A 119 2.90 2.32 5.00
C VAL A 119 2.84 1.69 3.62
N SER A 120 1.67 1.70 2.98
CA SER A 120 1.49 1.13 1.64
C SER A 120 0.31 1.76 0.92
N HIS A 121 0.39 1.80 -0.40
CA HIS A 121 -0.73 2.14 -1.28
C HIS A 121 -1.48 0.89 -1.78
N ASP A 122 -0.95 -0.30 -1.54
CA ASP A 122 -1.58 -1.56 -1.93
C ASP A 122 -2.70 -1.94 -0.96
N ARG A 123 -3.94 -1.83 -1.44
CA ARG A 123 -5.17 -2.11 -0.69
C ARG A 123 -5.29 -3.57 -0.31
N TYR A 124 -4.90 -4.48 -1.20
CA TYR A 124 -4.99 -5.93 -0.95
C TYR A 124 -4.01 -6.36 0.13
N PHE A 125 -2.79 -5.83 0.08
CA PHE A 125 -1.79 -6.07 1.10
C PHE A 125 -2.25 -5.54 2.46
N MET A 126 -2.76 -4.29 2.51
CA MET A 126 -3.28 -3.71 3.74
C MET A 126 -4.45 -4.51 4.32
N ASP A 127 -5.42 -4.94 3.49
CA ASP A 127 -6.58 -5.68 3.97
C ASP A 127 -6.23 -7.05 4.56
N LYS A 128 -5.11 -7.65 4.16
CA LYS A 128 -4.64 -8.93 4.69
C LYS A 128 -3.78 -8.82 5.94
N VAL A 129 -3.03 -7.72 6.07
CA VAL A 129 -1.98 -7.59 7.08
C VAL A 129 -2.39 -6.69 8.24
N VAL A 130 -3.24 -5.66 8.00
CA VAL A 130 -3.56 -4.68 9.01
C VAL A 130 -4.98 -4.85 9.55
N ASP A 131 -5.12 -4.68 10.87
CA ASP A 131 -6.37 -4.67 11.62
C ASP A 131 -6.72 -3.27 12.16
N HIS A 132 -5.85 -2.29 11.91
CA HIS A 132 -5.95 -0.93 12.43
C HIS A 132 -5.38 0.08 11.44
N LEU A 133 -6.09 1.20 11.21
CA LEU A 133 -5.65 2.24 10.28
C LEU A 133 -5.45 3.57 10.98
N LEU A 134 -4.32 4.20 10.71
CA LEU A 134 -4.05 5.60 11.05
C LEU A 134 -4.20 6.45 9.78
N VAL A 135 -5.29 7.20 9.70
CA VAL A 135 -5.61 8.02 8.53
C VAL A 135 -5.19 9.45 8.76
N PHE A 136 -4.23 9.92 7.96
CA PHE A 136 -3.74 11.30 8.00
C PHE A 136 -4.64 12.19 7.13
N LYS A 137 -5.37 13.10 7.76
CA LYS A 137 -6.30 14.02 7.08
C LYS A 137 -5.72 15.38 6.72
N GLY A 138 -4.43 15.59 7.00
CA GLY A 138 -3.78 16.88 6.89
C GLY A 138 -3.91 17.72 8.16
N GLU A 139 -3.24 18.89 8.18
CA GLU A 139 -3.25 19.86 9.32
C GLU A 139 -2.92 19.25 10.70
N GLY A 140 -2.28 18.06 10.74
CA GLY A 140 -1.95 17.35 11.97
C GLY A 140 -3.11 16.51 12.56
N GLU A 141 -4.26 16.44 11.89
CA GLU A 141 -5.35 15.57 12.30
C GLU A 141 -5.07 14.13 11.85
N ILE A 142 -5.06 13.20 12.82
CA ILE A 142 -4.91 11.77 12.59
C ILE A 142 -6.18 11.10 13.09
N GLN A 143 -6.87 10.39 12.20
CA GLN A 143 -8.01 9.56 12.56
C GLN A 143 -7.56 8.14 12.78
N ASP A 144 -7.83 7.62 13.97
CA ASP A 144 -7.69 6.22 14.29
C ASP A 144 -8.96 5.45 13.91
N PHE A 145 -8.80 4.33 13.19
CA PHE A 145 -9.91 3.49 12.77
C PHE A 145 -9.58 2.01 13.06
N PRO A 146 -10.33 1.37 13.96
CA PRO A 146 -10.19 -0.06 14.23
C PRO A 146 -10.83 -0.86 13.09
N GLY A 147 -10.01 -1.41 12.20
CA GLY A 147 -10.44 -2.19 11.04
C GLY A 147 -9.48 -2.08 9.89
N ASN A 148 -9.71 -2.89 8.86
CA ASN A 148 -8.91 -2.88 7.63
C ASN A 148 -9.36 -1.78 6.65
N TYR A 149 -8.68 -1.66 5.53
CA TYR A 149 -8.93 -0.62 4.54
C TYR A 149 -10.34 -0.72 3.91
N THR A 150 -10.80 -1.91 3.60
CA THR A 150 -12.15 -2.13 3.04
C THR A 150 -13.24 -1.70 4.02
N GLN A 151 -13.10 -2.03 5.31
CA GLN A 151 -14.04 -1.61 6.35
C GLN A 151 -14.06 -0.10 6.53
N PHE A 152 -12.90 0.55 6.48
CA PHE A 152 -12.79 2.00 6.53
C PHE A 152 -13.51 2.67 5.36
N ARG A 153 -13.31 2.17 4.14
CA ARG A 153 -13.98 2.67 2.94
C ARG A 153 -15.50 2.55 3.03
N ASP A 154 -15.99 1.43 3.53
CA ASP A 154 -17.43 1.22 3.70
C ASP A 154 -18.01 2.13 4.80
N PHE A 155 -17.27 2.34 5.89
CA PHE A 155 -17.62 3.30 6.92
C PHE A 155 -17.71 4.73 6.36
N GLN A 156 -16.75 5.15 5.54
CA GLN A 156 -16.79 6.46 4.88
C GLN A 156 -18.02 6.60 3.97
N LYS A 157 -18.35 5.57 3.18
CA LYS A 157 -19.55 5.58 2.31
C LYS A 157 -20.85 5.65 3.11
N MET A 158 -20.93 4.99 4.26
CA MET A 158 -22.09 5.08 5.15
C MET A 158 -22.23 6.48 5.72
N LYS A 159 -21.13 7.04 6.22
CA LYS A 159 -21.11 8.39 6.80
C LYS A 159 -21.51 9.46 5.79
N SER A 160 -21.05 9.39 4.55
CA SER A 160 -21.43 10.31 3.48
C SER A 160 -22.92 10.22 3.14
N LYS A 161 -23.50 9.00 3.12
CA LYS A 161 -24.93 8.79 2.89
C LYS A 161 -25.80 9.32 4.04
N GLU A 162 -25.35 9.19 5.28
CA GLU A 162 -26.06 9.74 6.46
C GLU A 162 -26.02 11.26 6.47
N GLU A 163 -24.90 11.87 6.07
CA GLU A 163 -24.78 13.33 5.93
C GLU A 163 -25.64 13.88 4.78
N GLU A 164 -25.84 13.13 3.71
CA GLU A 164 -26.77 13.49 2.64
C GLU A 164 -28.24 13.39 3.05
N GLN A 165 -28.62 12.42 3.89
CA GLN A 165 -29.99 12.25 4.39
C GLN A 165 -30.37 13.26 5.48
N GLN A 166 -29.40 13.85 6.17
CA GLN A 166 -29.64 14.86 7.20
C GLN A 166 -29.74 16.29 6.66
N LYS A 167 -29.65 16.52 5.34
CA LYS A 167 -29.93 17.84 4.77
C LYS A 167 -31.45 18.07 4.76
N PRO A 168 -32.00 19.03 5.58
CA PRO A 168 -33.43 19.30 5.61
C PRO A 168 -33.87 19.84 4.27
N THR A 169 -34.85 19.18 3.66
CA THR A 169 -35.64 19.72 2.52
C THR A 169 -36.27 21.03 2.94
N LYS A 170 -35.63 22.14 2.57
CA LYS A 170 -36.27 23.46 2.65
C LYS A 170 -37.12 23.69 1.42
N ASN A 171 -38.40 23.39 1.57
CA ASN A 171 -39.42 23.99 0.73
C ASN A 171 -40.10 25.18 1.47
N SER A 172 -40.29 26.26 0.68
CA SER A 172 -41.19 27.40 0.86
C SER A 172 -40.79 28.60 1.75
N SER A 173 -40.19 29.59 1.16
CA SER A 173 -40.64 30.99 0.88
C SER A 173 -41.06 31.95 2.03
N PRO A 174 -41.09 33.28 1.81
CA PRO A 174 -40.10 34.19 2.36
C PRO A 174 -40.75 35.25 3.29
N THR A 175 -39.98 35.86 4.18
CA THR A 175 -40.13 37.29 4.52
C THR A 175 -39.04 37.77 5.51
N ALA A 176 -38.39 38.79 5.03
CA ALA A 176 -37.88 40.04 5.61
C ALA A 176 -37.17 40.16 6.97
N ASN A 177 -36.01 40.88 6.87
CA ASN A 177 -35.36 41.83 7.78
C ASN A 177 -34.43 41.31 8.91
N GLU A 178 -33.13 41.46 8.60
CA GLU A 178 -31.95 42.16 9.24
C GLU A 178 -31.81 42.19 10.79
N PRO A 179 -30.59 42.43 11.38
CA PRO A 179 -29.22 42.46 10.86
C PRO A 179 -28.15 41.70 11.70
N LYS A 180 -27.02 41.44 11.01
CA LYS A 180 -25.61 41.30 11.44
C LYS A 180 -25.24 40.95 12.88
N LYS A 181 -24.52 39.83 13.03
CA LYS A 181 -23.30 39.74 13.84
C LYS A 181 -22.35 38.70 13.26
N ASP A 182 -21.11 39.17 12.99
CA ASP A 182 -19.96 38.38 12.61
C ASP A 182 -19.65 37.28 13.63
N TYR A 183 -19.62 36.05 13.18
CA TYR A 183 -18.79 34.99 13.77
C TYR A 183 -18.13 34.26 12.61
N ARG A 184 -16.80 34.39 12.54
CA ARG A 184 -15.93 33.59 11.67
C ARG A 184 -16.15 32.11 12.01
N ASN A 185 -16.94 31.42 11.21
CA ASN A 185 -16.98 29.96 11.17
C ASN A 185 -16.18 29.53 9.94
N ASN A 186 -15.17 28.74 10.22
CA ASN A 186 -14.34 28.02 9.24
C ASN A 186 -15.24 26.98 8.54
N THR A 187 -16.00 27.41 7.53
CA THR A 187 -16.83 26.51 6.72
C THR A 187 -15.95 25.83 5.70
N LYS A 188 -15.80 24.51 5.80
CA LYS A 188 -15.30 23.64 4.73
C LYS A 188 -15.90 24.12 3.40
N ARG A 189 -15.02 24.37 2.44
CA ARG A 189 -15.36 24.83 1.09
C ARG A 189 -16.20 23.73 0.45
N LYS A 190 -17.49 23.98 0.22
CA LYS A 190 -18.37 23.05 -0.48
C LYS A 190 -17.96 22.96 -1.94
N MET A 191 -17.98 21.76 -2.48
CA MET A 191 -17.77 21.47 -3.89
C MET A 191 -18.63 22.39 -4.77
N SER A 192 -17.98 23.09 -5.68
CA SER A 192 -18.64 23.91 -6.69
C SER A 192 -19.41 23.01 -7.68
N PHE A 193 -20.45 23.51 -8.33
CA PHE A 193 -21.17 22.76 -9.36
C PHE A 193 -20.28 22.24 -10.50
N LYS A 194 -19.19 22.97 -10.81
CA LYS A 194 -18.20 22.54 -11.79
C LYS A 194 -17.36 21.37 -11.26
N GLU A 195 -16.95 21.41 -10.00
CA GLU A 195 -16.17 20.36 -9.34
C GLU A 195 -17.00 19.07 -9.18
N LYS A 196 -18.29 19.19 -8.90
CA LYS A 196 -19.20 18.03 -8.84
C LYS A 196 -19.34 17.34 -10.20
N ARG A 197 -19.45 18.11 -11.27
CA ARG A 197 -19.52 17.58 -12.64
C ARG A 197 -18.19 16.95 -13.07
N GLU A 198 -17.06 17.56 -12.67
CA GLU A 198 -15.73 17.01 -12.90
C GLU A 198 -15.56 15.68 -12.14
N TYR A 199 -16.00 15.61 -10.89
CA TYR A 199 -16.00 14.39 -10.07
C TYR A 199 -16.79 13.24 -10.72
N GLU A 200 -18.01 13.51 -11.21
CA GLU A 200 -18.82 12.51 -11.91
C GLU A 200 -18.13 12.04 -13.21
N GLN A 201 -17.56 12.97 -13.99
CA GLN A 201 -16.84 12.63 -15.22
C GLN A 201 -15.55 11.84 -14.96
N LEU A 202 -14.83 12.12 -13.89
CA LEU A 202 -13.65 11.37 -13.49
C LEU A 202 -14.02 9.95 -13.03
N SER A 203 -15.11 9.80 -12.29
CA SER A 203 -15.61 8.48 -11.88
C SER A 203 -15.95 7.60 -13.08
N ASP A 204 -16.62 8.15 -14.08
CA ASP A 204 -16.97 7.43 -15.32
C ASP A 204 -15.71 7.06 -16.14
N LYS A 205 -14.73 7.96 -16.19
CA LYS A 205 -13.45 7.70 -16.88
C LYS A 205 -12.62 6.63 -16.20
N ILE A 206 -12.50 6.69 -14.88
CA ILE A 206 -11.80 5.68 -14.10
C ILE A 206 -12.41 4.31 -14.35
N ALA A 207 -13.74 4.18 -14.30
CA ALA A 207 -14.43 2.92 -14.57
C ALA A 207 -14.14 2.38 -15.98
N GLN A 208 -14.10 3.26 -17.01
CA GLN A 208 -13.78 2.85 -18.38
C GLN A 208 -12.32 2.38 -18.54
N LEU A 209 -11.39 3.08 -17.90
CA LEU A 209 -9.98 2.70 -17.97
C LEU A 209 -9.68 1.43 -17.15
N GLU A 210 -10.38 1.20 -16.04
CA GLU A 210 -10.32 -0.06 -15.29
C GLU A 210 -10.82 -1.24 -16.14
N GLU A 211 -11.91 -1.04 -16.90
CA GLU A 211 -12.44 -2.06 -17.82
C GLU A 211 -11.46 -2.33 -18.99
N GLU A 212 -10.88 -1.27 -19.58
CA GLU A 212 -9.84 -1.40 -20.62
C GLU A 212 -8.62 -2.16 -20.09
N LYS A 213 -8.18 -1.85 -18.89
CA LYS A 213 -7.08 -2.55 -18.22
C LYS A 213 -7.36 -4.03 -18.04
N GLN A 214 -8.55 -4.36 -17.54
CA GLN A 214 -8.94 -5.75 -17.32
C GLN A 214 -9.01 -6.53 -18.63
N GLN A 215 -9.57 -5.95 -19.69
CA GLN A 215 -9.61 -6.54 -21.03
C GLN A 215 -8.20 -6.78 -21.59
N LEU A 216 -7.30 -5.81 -21.45
CA LEU A 216 -5.91 -5.95 -21.89
C LEU A 216 -5.15 -7.04 -21.12
N GLU A 217 -5.36 -7.13 -19.81
CA GLU A 217 -4.76 -8.18 -18.98
C GLU A 217 -5.29 -9.58 -19.35
N GLU A 218 -6.60 -9.73 -19.61
CA GLU A 218 -7.21 -10.98 -20.05
C GLU A 218 -6.70 -11.40 -21.44
N GLU A 219 -6.59 -10.46 -22.39
CA GLU A 219 -6.07 -10.71 -23.72
C GLU A 219 -4.57 -11.10 -23.71
N LEU A 220 -3.76 -10.43 -22.89
CA LEU A 220 -2.34 -10.78 -22.70
C LEU A 220 -2.17 -12.18 -22.08
N CYS A 221 -3.11 -12.60 -21.22
CA CYS A 221 -3.11 -13.93 -20.60
C CYS A 221 -3.63 -15.03 -21.54
N SER A 222 -4.42 -14.69 -22.57
CA SER A 222 -5.05 -15.68 -23.46
C SER A 222 -4.07 -16.44 -24.37
N GLY A 223 -2.85 -15.91 -24.57
CA GLY A 223 -1.78 -16.53 -25.35
C GLY A 223 -2.03 -16.62 -26.88
N ASN A 224 -3.10 -16.01 -27.38
CA ASN A 224 -3.50 -16.08 -28.79
C ASN A 224 -3.11 -14.85 -29.62
N LEU A 225 -2.25 -13.97 -29.08
CA LEU A 225 -1.86 -12.73 -29.73
C LEU A 225 -0.63 -12.90 -30.65
N SER A 226 -0.60 -12.15 -31.73
CA SER A 226 0.60 -12.03 -32.56
C SER A 226 1.72 -11.26 -31.81
N VAL A 227 2.98 -11.44 -32.23
CA VAL A 227 4.13 -10.79 -31.58
C VAL A 227 4.01 -9.26 -31.60
N ASP A 228 3.45 -8.69 -32.66
CA ASP A 228 3.26 -7.25 -32.82
C ASP A 228 2.16 -6.74 -31.86
N GLU A 229 1.01 -7.41 -31.78
CA GLU A 229 -0.08 -7.08 -30.86
C GLU A 229 0.35 -7.21 -29.39
N LEU A 230 1.13 -8.24 -29.07
CA LEU A 230 1.67 -8.44 -27.72
C LEU A 230 2.59 -7.29 -27.30
N THR A 231 3.41 -6.79 -28.26
CA THR A 231 4.31 -5.67 -28.01
C THR A 231 3.55 -4.35 -27.83
N GLU A 232 2.51 -4.09 -28.64
CA GLU A 232 1.69 -2.88 -28.51
C GLU A 232 0.88 -2.87 -27.20
N LYS A 233 0.22 -3.97 -26.86
CA LYS A 233 -0.57 -4.10 -25.62
C LYS A 233 0.29 -4.05 -24.37
N SER A 234 1.48 -4.64 -24.40
CA SER A 234 2.44 -4.54 -23.28
C SER A 234 2.95 -3.11 -23.05
N LYS A 235 3.01 -2.28 -24.09
CA LYS A 235 3.37 -0.86 -23.98
C LYS A 235 2.17 0.00 -23.51
N ARG A 236 0.94 -0.37 -23.86
CA ARG A 236 -0.27 0.37 -23.46
C ARG A 236 -0.57 0.18 -21.99
N LEU A 237 -0.31 -1.00 -21.40
CA LEU A 237 -0.65 -1.33 -20.01
C LEU A 237 0.00 -0.39 -18.97
N PRO A 238 1.32 -0.11 -19.01
CA PRO A 238 1.93 0.85 -18.07
C PRO A 238 1.38 2.28 -18.27
N ILE A 239 1.16 2.72 -19.51
CA ILE A 239 0.60 4.04 -19.78
C ILE A 239 -0.81 4.16 -19.17
N LEU A 240 -1.61 3.12 -19.28
CA LEU A 240 -2.97 3.06 -18.75
C LEU A 240 -2.98 3.05 -17.22
N LYS A 241 -1.98 2.44 -16.60
CA LYS A 241 -1.78 2.50 -15.14
C LYS A 241 -1.43 3.91 -14.69
N ASP A 242 -0.51 4.58 -15.37
CA ASP A 242 -0.14 5.96 -15.07
C ASP A 242 -1.33 6.92 -15.26
N GLU A 243 -2.12 6.75 -16.34
CA GLU A 243 -3.36 7.51 -16.59
C GLU A 243 -4.41 7.29 -15.46
N LEU A 244 -4.57 6.05 -14.98
CA LEU A 244 -5.45 5.71 -13.87
C LEU A 244 -5.00 6.38 -12.57
N ASP A 245 -3.72 6.30 -12.25
CA ASP A 245 -3.15 6.87 -11.02
C ASP A 245 -3.34 8.40 -10.97
N GLU A 246 -3.14 9.11 -12.11
CA GLU A 246 -3.37 10.56 -12.20
C GLU A 246 -4.86 10.92 -12.02
N LEU A 247 -5.76 10.17 -12.64
CA LEU A 247 -7.20 10.42 -12.54
C LEU A 247 -7.74 10.07 -11.15
N GLU A 248 -7.25 8.99 -10.53
CA GLU A 248 -7.61 8.62 -9.16
C GLU A 248 -7.13 9.67 -8.14
N LEU A 249 -5.91 10.20 -8.31
CA LEU A 249 -5.39 11.29 -7.47
C LEU A 249 -6.31 12.52 -7.56
N ARG A 250 -6.67 12.93 -8.76
CA ARG A 250 -7.57 14.07 -8.97
C ARG A 250 -8.98 13.81 -8.44
N TRP A 251 -9.49 12.60 -8.62
CA TRP A 251 -10.77 12.17 -8.09
C TRP A 251 -10.77 12.21 -6.55
N LEU A 252 -9.68 11.76 -5.90
CA LEU A 252 -9.50 11.83 -4.44
C LEU A 252 -9.49 13.27 -3.92
N GLU A 253 -8.77 14.18 -4.58
CA GLU A 253 -8.76 15.61 -4.23
C GLU A 253 -10.18 16.21 -4.27
N LEU A 254 -10.97 15.85 -5.28
CA LEU A 254 -12.35 16.32 -5.40
C LEU A 254 -13.27 15.61 -4.39
N ALA A 255 -13.01 14.35 -4.05
CA ALA A 255 -13.76 13.62 -3.04
C ALA A 255 -13.59 14.22 -1.63
N GLU A 256 -12.42 14.81 -1.32
CA GLU A 256 -12.19 15.52 -0.06
C GLU A 256 -13.01 16.83 0.04
N LEU A 257 -13.44 17.37 -1.09
CA LEU A 257 -14.25 18.59 -1.16
C LEU A 257 -15.76 18.29 -1.25
N ALA A 258 -16.12 17.02 -1.43
CA ALA A 258 -17.50 16.56 -1.54
C ALA A 258 -18.13 16.37 -0.18
#